data_7f6bddf2ff4ce064af03e75c1f8ca827
#
_entry.id   7f6bddf2ff4ce064af03e75c1f8ca827
#
_cell.length_a   1.000
_cell.length_b   1.000
_cell.length_c   1.000
_cell.angle_alpha   90.00
_cell.angle_beta   90.00
_cell.angle_gamma   90.00
#
_symmetry.space_group_name_H-M   'P 1'
#
loop_
_entity.id
_entity.type
_entity.pdbx_description
1 polymer ?
#
loop_
_entity_poly.entity_id
_entity_poly.type
_entity_poly.pdbx_seq_one_letter_code
_entity_poly.pdbx_strand_id
1 'polypeptide(L)'
;LFGDDKDRALQKNDGSWTYFANDVAYHMDKVNRNYDNLVNILGADHTGYVKRISAVVSALSENQTILNCKVCQLVKLYKKGEPFKMSKRAGDFISAQDLLNEVDKDSIRFMMLNRSNDVELDFDFDKVKDKTKDNPVFYVQYAYARINSLIRSLDINLSNKISLNKEDFNLNE
;
A
#
# COMPACT_ATOMS: atom_id res chain seq x y z
N LEU A 1 18.20 23.87 5.25
CA LEU A 1 19.05 23.70 4.07
C LEU A 1 18.51 22.62 3.13
N PHE A 2 17.96 21.53 3.68
CA PHE A 2 17.46 20.38 2.90
C PHE A 2 15.94 20.24 2.89
N GLY A 3 15.20 21.28 3.27
CA GLY A 3 13.75 21.34 3.14
C GLY A 3 12.96 21.02 4.42
N ASP A 4 13.59 20.72 5.56
CA ASP A 4 12.88 20.67 6.85
C ASP A 4 12.58 22.09 7.36
N ASP A 5 11.57 22.22 8.21
CA ASP A 5 11.08 23.49 8.75
C ASP A 5 11.88 24.00 9.95
N LYS A 6 12.65 23.13 10.60
CA LYS A 6 13.47 23.46 11.79
C LYS A 6 14.56 22.42 12.06
N ASP A 7 15.50 22.80 12.90
CA ASP A 7 16.52 21.88 13.42
C ASP A 7 15.88 20.78 14.29
N ARG A 8 16.41 19.57 14.18
CA ARG A 8 15.92 18.41 14.91
C ARG A 8 17.02 17.79 15.75
N ALA A 9 16.73 17.63 17.03
CA ALA A 9 17.65 16.94 17.93
C ALA A 9 17.69 15.44 17.60
N LEU A 10 18.88 14.89 17.42
CA LEU A 10 19.11 13.45 17.31
C LEU A 10 19.33 12.81 18.67
N GLN A 11 19.87 13.55 19.63
CA GLN A 11 20.14 13.10 20.98
C GLN A 11 19.39 13.97 21.99
N LYS A 12 18.85 13.35 23.02
CA LYS A 12 18.21 14.05 24.13
C LYS A 12 19.25 14.56 25.15
N ASN A 13 18.81 15.40 26.09
CA ASN A 13 19.67 15.95 27.13
C ASN A 13 20.25 14.88 28.07
N ASP A 14 19.60 13.74 28.21
CA ASP A 14 20.03 12.60 29.01
C ASP A 14 21.03 11.68 28.28
N GLY A 15 21.43 12.04 27.04
CA GLY A 15 22.32 11.26 26.21
C GLY A 15 21.64 10.14 25.42
N SER A 16 20.37 9.86 25.63
CA SER A 16 19.64 8.86 24.85
C SER A 16 19.29 9.36 23.45
N TRP A 17 19.23 8.43 22.47
CA TRP A 17 18.83 8.75 21.11
C TRP A 17 17.33 8.98 21.00
N THR A 18 16.94 9.89 20.11
CA THR A 18 15.54 10.07 19.74
C THR A 18 15.13 8.99 18.73
N TYR A 19 13.81 8.76 18.59
CA TYR A 19 13.29 7.91 17.51
C TYR A 19 13.72 8.41 16.13
N PHE A 20 13.81 9.73 15.98
CA PHE A 20 14.27 10.35 14.74
C PHE A 20 15.73 9.98 14.40
N ALA A 21 16.60 9.86 15.40
CA ALA A 21 17.98 9.41 15.18
C ALA A 21 18.04 7.97 14.61
N ASN A 22 17.15 7.08 15.08
CA ASN A 22 17.06 5.73 14.54
C ASN A 22 16.61 5.74 13.08
N ASP A 23 15.67 6.60 12.72
CA ASP A 23 15.21 6.75 11.34
C ASP A 23 16.30 7.33 10.44
N VAL A 24 17.08 8.28 10.94
CA VAL A 24 18.26 8.83 10.23
C VAL A 24 19.28 7.73 9.96
N ALA A 25 19.62 6.93 10.97
CA ALA A 25 20.56 5.82 10.83
C ALA A 25 20.05 4.76 9.84
N TYR A 26 18.77 4.45 9.89
CA TYR A 26 18.14 3.51 8.95
C TYR A 26 18.19 4.02 7.50
N HIS A 27 17.92 5.31 7.28
CA HIS A 27 18.00 5.88 5.94
C HIS A 27 19.43 6.06 5.44
N MET A 28 20.39 6.25 6.34
CA MET A 28 21.81 6.21 6.00
C MET A 28 22.21 4.82 5.46
N ASP A 29 21.76 3.75 6.12
CA ASP A 29 21.97 2.39 5.61
C ASP A 29 21.34 2.20 4.22
N LYS A 30 20.12 2.72 4.00
CA LYS A 30 19.47 2.66 2.68
C LYS A 30 20.25 3.41 1.60
N VAL A 31 20.72 4.62 1.89
CA VAL A 31 21.53 5.43 0.96
C VAL A 31 22.81 4.70 0.61
N ASN A 32 23.48 4.09 1.60
CA ASN A 32 24.72 3.33 1.41
C ASN A 32 24.56 2.06 0.55
N ARG A 33 23.32 1.62 0.29
CA ARG A 33 23.02 0.53 -0.66
C ARG A 33 23.10 0.98 -2.13
N ASN A 34 23.31 2.27 -2.39
CA ASN A 34 23.49 2.87 -3.71
C ASN A 34 22.32 2.63 -4.68
N TYR A 35 21.08 2.75 -4.18
CA TYR A 35 19.89 2.82 -5.04
C TYR A 35 19.62 4.28 -5.43
N ASP A 36 19.29 4.52 -6.70
CA ASP A 36 18.90 5.84 -7.20
C ASP A 36 17.58 6.31 -6.58
N ASN A 37 16.69 5.37 -6.31
CA ASN A 37 15.36 5.64 -5.77
C ASN A 37 15.07 4.80 -4.53
N LEU A 38 14.67 5.45 -3.46
CA LEU A 38 14.14 4.83 -2.25
C LEU A 38 12.63 5.03 -2.19
N VAL A 39 11.90 4.03 -1.73
CA VAL A 39 10.46 4.12 -1.55
C VAL A 39 10.11 3.83 -0.09
N ASN A 40 9.40 4.78 0.55
CA ASN A 40 8.78 4.58 1.85
C ASN A 40 7.26 4.52 1.68
N ILE A 41 6.64 3.49 2.25
CA ILE A 41 5.18 3.38 2.33
C ILE A 41 4.78 3.67 3.77
N LEU A 42 4.00 4.72 3.98
CA LEU A 42 3.65 5.26 5.29
C LEU A 42 2.13 5.32 5.46
N GLY A 43 1.65 5.17 6.69
CA GLY A 43 0.26 5.45 7.01
C GLY A 43 -0.04 6.96 7.02
N ALA A 44 -1.30 7.32 6.91
CA ALA A 44 -1.76 8.71 6.86
C ALA A 44 -1.36 9.53 8.11
N ASP A 45 -1.21 8.88 9.26
CA ASP A 45 -0.71 9.46 10.51
C ASP A 45 0.74 9.95 10.41
N HIS A 46 1.50 9.49 9.43
CA HIS A 46 2.87 9.91 9.15
C HIS A 46 2.99 11.00 8.07
N THR A 47 1.88 11.57 7.58
CA THR A 47 1.91 12.58 6.49
C THR A 47 2.83 13.77 6.84
N GLY A 48 2.76 14.28 8.07
CA GLY A 48 3.64 15.35 8.56
C GLY A 48 5.12 14.96 8.70
N TYR A 49 5.42 13.67 8.63
CA TYR A 49 6.78 13.14 8.73
C TYR A 49 7.51 13.08 7.39
N VAL A 50 6.76 13.05 6.28
CA VAL A 50 7.31 12.88 4.92
C VAL A 50 8.36 13.94 4.61
N LYS A 51 8.04 15.21 4.84
CA LYS A 51 8.95 16.33 4.56
C LYS A 51 10.27 16.20 5.34
N ARG A 52 10.18 15.81 6.61
CA ARG A 52 11.32 15.63 7.50
C ARG A 52 12.25 14.51 7.02
N ILE A 53 11.69 13.34 6.69
CA ILE A 53 12.52 12.20 6.26
C ILE A 53 13.09 12.40 4.85
N SER A 54 12.38 13.13 3.99
CA SER A 54 12.92 13.52 2.68
C SER A 54 14.13 14.45 2.83
N ALA A 55 14.08 15.41 3.75
CA ALA A 55 15.21 16.28 4.06
C ALA A 55 16.43 15.48 4.59
N VAL A 56 16.18 14.44 5.39
CA VAL A 56 17.24 13.54 5.86
C VAL A 56 17.94 12.84 4.71
N VAL A 57 17.18 12.22 3.81
CA VAL A 57 17.75 11.50 2.66
C VAL A 57 18.50 12.45 1.74
N SER A 58 17.96 13.64 1.47
CA SER A 58 18.64 14.68 0.70
C SER A 58 19.97 15.09 1.34
N ALA A 59 20.00 15.24 2.67
CA ALA A 59 21.22 15.59 3.39
C ALA A 59 22.27 14.45 3.38
N LEU A 60 21.84 13.21 3.56
CA LEU A 60 22.71 12.04 3.62
C LEU A 60 23.30 11.67 2.26
N SER A 61 22.56 11.92 1.18
CA SER A 61 22.99 11.59 -0.19
C SER A 61 23.49 12.78 -0.99
N GLU A 62 23.61 13.98 -0.38
CA GLU A 62 23.94 15.22 -1.10
C GLU A 62 23.00 15.45 -2.32
N ASN A 63 21.72 15.14 -2.16
CA ASN A 63 20.67 15.17 -3.18
C ASN A 63 20.84 14.19 -4.36
N GLN A 64 21.67 13.17 -4.22
CA GLN A 64 21.89 12.17 -5.28
C GLN A 64 20.81 11.06 -5.29
N THR A 65 20.20 10.77 -4.13
CA THR A 65 19.18 9.74 -3.99
C THR A 65 17.80 10.36 -3.82
N ILE A 66 16.83 9.87 -4.57
CA ILE A 66 15.44 10.32 -4.48
C ILE A 66 14.67 9.45 -3.48
N LEU A 67 14.01 10.07 -2.49
CA LEU A 67 13.07 9.40 -1.61
C LEU A 67 11.63 9.67 -2.06
N ASN A 68 10.96 8.62 -2.48
CA ASN A 68 9.53 8.62 -2.80
C ASN A 68 8.71 8.11 -1.61
N CYS A 69 7.98 8.98 -0.94
CA CYS A 69 7.06 8.60 0.12
C CYS A 69 5.65 8.41 -0.45
N LYS A 70 5.09 7.21 -0.29
CA LYS A 70 3.68 6.90 -0.59
C LYS A 70 2.91 6.84 0.72
N VAL A 71 1.94 7.75 0.88
CA VAL A 71 1.07 7.78 2.07
C VAL A 71 -0.19 7.01 1.76
N CYS A 72 -0.47 5.97 2.56
CA CYS A 72 -1.68 5.17 2.45
C CYS A 72 -2.71 5.67 3.46
N GLN A 73 -3.91 5.93 2.97
CA GLN A 73 -5.03 6.36 3.79
C GLN A 73 -5.57 5.21 4.66
N LEU A 74 -6.41 5.57 5.61
CA LEU A 74 -6.98 4.61 6.57
C LEU A 74 -7.93 3.63 5.89
N VAL A 75 -7.91 2.39 6.37
CA VAL A 75 -8.92 1.39 6.09
C VAL A 75 -9.89 1.34 7.27
N LYS A 76 -11.15 1.66 7.02
CA LYS A 76 -12.23 1.57 8.00
C LYS A 76 -12.94 0.23 7.81
N LEU A 77 -13.03 -0.54 8.90
CA LEU A 77 -13.67 -1.85 8.87
C LEU A 77 -15.14 -1.73 9.26
N TYR A 78 -16.01 -2.42 8.51
CA TYR A 78 -17.46 -2.50 8.76
C TYR A 78 -17.89 -3.97 8.83
N LYS A 79 -18.84 -4.26 9.71
CA LYS A 79 -19.51 -5.57 9.80
C LYS A 79 -20.98 -5.36 10.02
N LYS A 80 -21.83 -5.96 9.19
CA LYS A 80 -23.29 -5.75 9.20
C LYS A 80 -23.71 -4.29 9.04
N GLY A 81 -22.96 -3.54 8.24
CA GLY A 81 -23.20 -2.12 8.00
C GLY A 81 -22.77 -1.18 9.13
N GLU A 82 -22.29 -1.71 10.26
CA GLU A 82 -21.84 -0.91 11.40
C GLU A 82 -20.31 -0.82 11.44
N PRO A 83 -19.76 0.35 11.82
CA PRO A 83 -18.32 0.50 11.98
C PRO A 83 -17.76 -0.46 13.04
N PHE A 84 -16.76 -1.25 12.66
CA PHE A 84 -16.03 -2.08 13.60
C PHE A 84 -15.01 -1.24 14.35
N LYS A 85 -15.30 -0.95 15.61
CA LYS A 85 -14.42 -0.14 16.47
C LYS A 85 -13.26 -0.98 16.98
N MET A 86 -12.06 -0.62 16.55
CA MET A 86 -10.82 -1.22 17.06
C MET A 86 -10.25 -0.36 18.20
N SER A 87 -9.91 -0.98 19.32
CA SER A 87 -9.27 -0.32 20.44
C SER A 87 -8.13 -1.19 20.98
N LYS A 88 -6.89 -0.74 20.76
CA LYS A 88 -5.70 -1.43 21.32
C LYS A 88 -5.74 -1.51 22.85
N ARG A 89 -6.36 -0.52 23.53
CA ARG A 89 -6.48 -0.47 25.00
C ARG A 89 -7.51 -1.44 25.55
N ALA A 90 -8.58 -1.71 24.80
CA ALA A 90 -9.62 -2.66 25.17
C ALA A 90 -9.32 -4.09 24.71
N GLY A 91 -8.26 -4.30 23.93
CA GLY A 91 -7.95 -5.59 23.32
C GLY A 91 -8.78 -5.89 22.07
N ASP A 92 -9.66 -4.99 21.68
CA ASP A 92 -10.53 -5.14 20.51
C ASP A 92 -9.80 -4.64 19.27
N PHE A 93 -9.04 -5.52 18.63
CA PHE A 93 -8.45 -5.24 17.32
C PHE A 93 -8.56 -6.49 16.44
N ILE A 94 -8.72 -6.28 15.15
CA ILE A 94 -8.67 -7.35 14.15
C ILE A 94 -7.24 -7.45 13.65
N SER A 95 -6.63 -8.60 13.82
CA SER A 95 -5.34 -8.90 13.21
C SER A 95 -5.51 -9.21 11.71
N ALA A 96 -4.40 -9.16 10.95
CA ALA A 96 -4.42 -9.60 9.56
C ALA A 96 -4.84 -11.07 9.42
N GLN A 97 -4.53 -11.91 10.42
CA GLN A 97 -4.95 -13.31 10.45
C GLN A 97 -6.48 -13.44 10.65
N ASP A 98 -7.07 -12.63 11.53
CA ASP A 98 -8.53 -12.63 11.73
C ASP A 98 -9.25 -12.20 10.46
N LEU A 99 -8.71 -11.19 9.75
CA LEU A 99 -9.23 -10.76 8.46
C LEU A 99 -9.19 -11.90 7.42
N LEU A 100 -8.06 -12.64 7.35
CA LEU A 100 -7.90 -13.78 6.45
C LEU A 100 -8.78 -14.98 6.80
N ASN A 101 -9.17 -15.12 8.06
CA ASN A 101 -10.10 -16.16 8.50
C ASN A 101 -11.56 -15.82 8.10
N GLU A 102 -11.88 -14.54 7.96
CA GLU A 102 -13.23 -14.07 7.60
C GLU A 102 -13.43 -13.92 6.10
N VAL A 103 -12.40 -13.47 5.38
CA VAL A 103 -12.47 -13.14 3.94
C VAL A 103 -11.27 -13.77 3.24
N ASP A 104 -11.49 -14.31 2.05
CA ASP A 104 -10.42 -14.91 1.28
C ASP A 104 -9.34 -13.89 0.87
N LYS A 105 -8.12 -14.36 0.72
CA LYS A 105 -6.94 -13.55 0.44
C LYS A 105 -7.07 -12.74 -0.84
N ASP A 106 -7.68 -13.30 -1.90
CA ASP A 106 -7.75 -12.63 -3.19
C ASP A 106 -8.75 -11.47 -3.14
N SER A 107 -9.88 -11.65 -2.43
CA SER A 107 -10.85 -10.59 -2.16
C SER A 107 -10.23 -9.45 -1.35
N ILE A 108 -9.47 -9.76 -0.29
CA ILE A 108 -8.78 -8.74 0.51
C ILE A 108 -7.81 -7.96 -0.38
N ARG A 109 -6.94 -8.65 -1.11
CA ARG A 109 -5.94 -8.01 -1.97
C ARG A 109 -6.59 -7.14 -3.05
N PHE A 110 -7.63 -7.66 -3.69
CA PHE A 110 -8.34 -6.92 -4.72
C PHE A 110 -8.94 -5.63 -4.16
N MET A 111 -9.66 -5.70 -3.03
CA MET A 111 -10.26 -4.53 -2.40
C MET A 111 -9.23 -3.48 -2.00
N MET A 112 -8.07 -3.90 -1.48
CA MET A 112 -6.98 -2.98 -1.13
C MET A 112 -6.35 -2.30 -2.36
N LEU A 113 -6.26 -3.02 -3.49
CA LEU A 113 -5.62 -2.54 -4.72
C LEU A 113 -6.59 -1.81 -5.67
N ASN A 114 -7.88 -1.98 -5.50
CA ASN A 114 -8.91 -1.39 -6.35
C ASN A 114 -9.09 0.13 -6.15
N ARG A 115 -8.31 0.72 -5.25
CA ARG A 115 -8.31 2.15 -4.95
C ARG A 115 -6.91 2.71 -4.95
N SER A 116 -6.81 3.99 -5.22
CA SER A 116 -5.58 4.74 -5.02
C SER A 116 -5.22 4.79 -3.52
N ASN A 117 -3.94 4.83 -3.21
CA ASN A 117 -3.45 4.84 -1.83
C ASN A 117 -3.84 6.10 -1.04
N ASP A 118 -4.19 7.18 -1.72
CA ASP A 118 -4.60 8.48 -1.14
C ASP A 118 -6.10 8.57 -0.82
N VAL A 119 -6.87 7.50 -1.11
CA VAL A 119 -8.30 7.43 -0.84
C VAL A 119 -8.57 6.46 0.31
N GLU A 120 -9.38 6.89 1.29
CA GLU A 120 -9.85 6.02 2.37
C GLU A 120 -10.64 4.82 1.82
N LEU A 121 -10.49 3.67 2.45
CA LEU A 121 -11.22 2.45 2.10
C LEU A 121 -12.18 2.07 3.22
N ASP A 122 -13.47 2.03 2.89
CA ASP A 122 -14.48 1.37 3.72
C ASP A 122 -14.54 -0.12 3.34
N PHE A 123 -13.98 -0.96 4.21
CA PHE A 123 -13.94 -2.41 4.01
C PHE A 123 -15.05 -3.07 4.80
N ASP A 124 -16.12 -3.43 4.10
CA ASP A 124 -17.28 -4.12 4.68
C ASP A 124 -17.18 -5.62 4.43
N PHE A 125 -17.04 -6.40 5.52
CA PHE A 125 -16.87 -7.86 5.48
C PHE A 125 -17.99 -8.58 4.74
N ASP A 126 -19.22 -8.10 4.87
CA ASP A 126 -20.37 -8.74 4.27
C ASP A 126 -20.44 -8.42 2.77
N LYS A 127 -20.26 -7.15 2.40
CA LYS A 127 -20.24 -6.72 0.99
C LYS A 127 -19.14 -7.38 0.18
N VAL A 128 -17.97 -7.59 0.77
CA VAL A 128 -16.85 -8.26 0.08
C VAL A 128 -17.12 -9.72 -0.22
N LYS A 129 -17.98 -10.38 0.59
CA LYS A 129 -18.39 -11.78 0.40
C LYS A 129 -19.60 -11.94 -0.53
N ASP A 130 -20.32 -10.88 -0.83
CA ASP A 130 -21.52 -10.93 -1.65
C ASP A 130 -21.21 -11.39 -3.08
N LYS A 131 -21.99 -12.35 -3.56
CA LYS A 131 -21.88 -12.88 -4.94
C LYS A 131 -22.82 -12.12 -5.88
N THR A 132 -22.71 -10.80 -5.91
CA THR A 132 -23.52 -9.92 -6.75
C THR A 132 -22.63 -9.13 -7.72
N LYS A 133 -23.27 -8.62 -8.79
CA LYS A 133 -22.58 -7.76 -9.78
C LYS A 133 -22.07 -6.44 -9.18
N ASP A 134 -22.59 -6.04 -8.02
CA ASP A 134 -22.19 -4.82 -7.32
C ASP A 134 -20.92 -5.04 -6.48
N ASN A 135 -20.51 -6.29 -6.28
CA ASN A 135 -19.22 -6.64 -5.69
C ASN A 135 -18.14 -6.70 -6.80
N PRO A 136 -17.19 -5.76 -6.81
CA PRO A 136 -16.18 -5.69 -7.87
C PRO A 136 -15.28 -6.93 -7.90
N VAL A 137 -15.04 -7.57 -6.76
CA VAL A 137 -14.26 -8.82 -6.67
C VAL A 137 -14.98 -9.93 -7.41
N PHE A 138 -16.25 -10.16 -7.06
CA PHE A 138 -17.05 -11.21 -7.69
C PHE A 138 -17.22 -10.96 -9.19
N TYR A 139 -17.42 -9.70 -9.59
CA TYR A 139 -17.58 -9.34 -10.99
C TYR A 139 -16.34 -9.70 -11.83
N VAL A 140 -15.13 -9.39 -11.33
CA VAL A 140 -13.88 -9.74 -12.01
C VAL A 140 -13.67 -11.26 -12.03
N GLN A 141 -13.91 -11.96 -10.91
CA GLN A 141 -13.81 -13.42 -10.84
C GLN A 141 -14.78 -14.10 -11.81
N TYR A 142 -16.01 -13.60 -11.90
CA TYR A 142 -17.00 -14.08 -12.85
C TYR A 142 -16.55 -13.88 -14.29
N ALA A 143 -16.09 -12.68 -14.64
CA ALA A 143 -15.56 -12.40 -15.99
C ALA A 143 -14.39 -13.34 -16.33
N TYR A 144 -13.46 -13.53 -15.42
CA TYR A 144 -12.33 -14.46 -15.58
C TYR A 144 -12.81 -15.90 -15.82
N ALA A 145 -13.76 -16.38 -15.03
CA ALA A 145 -14.32 -17.73 -15.19
C ALA A 145 -15.03 -17.91 -16.53
N ARG A 146 -15.78 -16.89 -17.00
CA ARG A 146 -16.46 -16.90 -18.29
C ARG A 146 -15.47 -16.92 -19.45
N ILE A 147 -14.44 -16.10 -19.42
CA ILE A 147 -13.38 -16.06 -20.46
C ILE A 147 -12.71 -17.43 -20.55
N ASN A 148 -12.29 -18.00 -19.42
CA ASN A 148 -11.65 -19.32 -19.40
C ASN A 148 -12.60 -20.43 -19.87
N SER A 149 -13.90 -20.33 -19.59
CA SER A 149 -14.89 -21.27 -20.12
C SER A 149 -15.00 -21.20 -21.65
N LEU A 150 -15.04 -20.00 -22.21
CA LEU A 150 -15.04 -19.80 -23.67
C LEU A 150 -13.77 -20.34 -24.32
N ILE A 151 -12.60 -20.02 -23.76
CA ILE A 151 -11.32 -20.53 -24.28
C ILE A 151 -11.31 -22.05 -24.32
N ARG A 152 -11.78 -22.71 -23.26
CA ARG A 152 -11.90 -24.19 -23.23
C ARG A 152 -12.89 -24.72 -24.26
N SER A 153 -14.04 -24.06 -24.42
CA SER A 153 -15.08 -24.50 -25.36
C SER A 153 -14.67 -24.37 -26.84
N LEU A 154 -13.77 -23.45 -27.12
CA LEU A 154 -13.25 -23.19 -28.47
C LEU A 154 -11.96 -23.95 -28.76
N ASP A 155 -11.48 -24.78 -27.84
CA ASP A 155 -10.21 -25.52 -27.90
C ASP A 155 -9.01 -24.62 -28.28
N ILE A 156 -9.04 -23.36 -27.79
CA ILE A 156 -8.00 -22.38 -28.06
C ILE A 156 -6.79 -22.70 -27.19
N ASN A 157 -5.70 -23.13 -27.84
CA ASN A 157 -4.43 -23.33 -27.17
C ASN A 157 -3.72 -21.98 -26.95
N LEU A 158 -3.85 -21.40 -25.74
CA LEU A 158 -3.17 -20.16 -25.34
C LEU A 158 -1.67 -20.31 -25.09
N SER A 159 -1.08 -21.50 -25.31
CA SER A 159 0.37 -21.71 -25.15
C SER A 159 1.20 -21.02 -26.24
N ASN A 160 0.58 -20.60 -27.32
CA ASN A 160 1.22 -19.65 -28.23
C ASN A 160 1.24 -18.28 -27.49
N LYS A 161 2.39 -17.94 -26.94
CA LYS A 161 2.65 -16.61 -26.34
C LYS A 161 2.15 -15.57 -27.33
N ILE A 162 1.08 -14.87 -26.96
CA ILE A 162 0.74 -13.58 -27.57
C ILE A 162 1.91 -12.69 -27.19
N SER A 163 2.86 -12.49 -28.12
CA SER A 163 3.88 -11.47 -27.96
C SER A 163 3.15 -10.14 -28.16
N LEU A 164 2.66 -9.59 -27.05
CA LEU A 164 2.15 -8.22 -27.05
C LEU A 164 3.35 -7.31 -27.29
N ASN A 165 3.45 -6.74 -28.48
CA ASN A 165 4.43 -5.70 -28.76
C ASN A 165 4.05 -4.43 -27.97
N LYS A 166 5.03 -3.68 -27.50
CA LYS A 166 4.81 -2.38 -26.82
C LYS A 166 3.94 -1.41 -27.63
N GLU A 167 3.90 -1.58 -28.95
CA GLU A 167 3.11 -0.78 -29.89
C GLU A 167 1.60 -1.07 -29.83
N ASP A 168 1.19 -2.24 -29.28
CA ASP A 168 -0.23 -2.60 -29.13
C ASP A 168 -0.89 -1.87 -27.95
N PHE A 169 -0.11 -1.20 -27.11
CA PHE A 169 -0.56 -0.39 -25.98
C PHE A 169 -0.29 1.10 -26.25
N ASN A 170 -0.92 1.67 -27.26
CA ASN A 170 -1.06 3.13 -27.35
C ASN A 170 -2.07 3.60 -26.29
N LEU A 171 -1.64 3.62 -25.04
CA LEU A 171 -2.28 4.43 -24.02
C LEU A 171 -1.91 5.87 -24.33
N ASN A 172 -2.76 6.55 -25.09
CA ASN A 172 -2.72 8.01 -25.15
C ASN A 172 -2.87 8.52 -23.73
N GLU A 173 -1.88 9.30 -23.30
CA GLU A 173 -1.83 10.06 -22.04
C GLU A 173 -3.06 10.94 -21.82
#